data_5130611fa9d4ec0617ed5cdbf85508fc
#
_entry.id   5130611fa9d4ec0617ed5cdbf85508fc
#
_cell.length_a   1.000
_cell.length_b   1.000
_cell.length_c   1.000
_cell.angle_alpha   90.00
_cell.angle_beta   90.00
_cell.angle_gamma   90.00
#
_symmetry.space_group_name_H-M   'P 1'
#
loop_
_entity.id
_entity.type
_entity.pdbx_description
1 polymer ?
#
loop_
_entity_poly.entity_id
_entity_poly.type
_entity_poly.pdbx_seq_one_letter_code
_entity_poly.pdbx_strand_id
1 'polypeptide(L)'
;MTLPIVDDLLGLVKGTFMLEKNFNEHASRLLAIIEQRVSHTAYISVLLFNKEKLIKSINNNYNNWAESYNEEDMSHDNIFYEISHRKLKKSDQALCFWNSIPHTSKESLEIDERRIKFGLYNGVTILEHVNEQYTLGINLTSDNIVNEDVFYSKVILNRKSFMTELRKLLDIN
;
A
#
# COMPACT_ATOMS: atom_id res chain seq x y z
N MET A 1 -27.92 -6.03 -35.94
CA MET A 1 -27.81 -6.54 -34.57
C MET A 1 -26.36 -6.33 -34.09
N THR A 2 -26.07 -5.15 -33.60
CA THR A 2 -24.72 -4.76 -33.13
C THR A 2 -24.59 -5.20 -31.69
N LEU A 3 -23.54 -5.97 -31.42
CA LEU A 3 -23.22 -6.54 -30.12
C LEU A 3 -22.86 -5.43 -29.11
N PRO A 4 -23.53 -5.30 -27.97
CA PRO A 4 -23.25 -4.29 -26.95
C PRO A 4 -21.93 -4.55 -26.15
N ILE A 5 -21.16 -5.58 -26.52
CA ILE A 5 -19.98 -6.04 -25.76
C ILE A 5 -18.72 -5.21 -26.04
N VAL A 6 -18.64 -4.52 -27.18
CA VAL A 6 -17.41 -3.82 -27.58
C VAL A 6 -17.30 -2.43 -26.91
N ASP A 7 -18.41 -1.75 -26.70
CA ASP A 7 -18.42 -0.42 -26.06
C ASP A 7 -18.16 -0.50 -24.56
N ASP A 8 -18.65 -1.56 -23.88
CA ASP A 8 -18.37 -1.81 -22.47
C ASP A 8 -16.88 -2.17 -22.21
N LEU A 9 -16.29 -2.96 -23.10
CA LEU A 9 -14.86 -3.29 -23.03
C LEU A 9 -13.96 -2.07 -23.27
N LEU A 10 -14.31 -1.20 -24.21
CA LEU A 10 -13.60 0.05 -24.48
C LEU A 10 -13.73 1.05 -23.32
N GLY A 11 -14.88 1.14 -22.69
CA GLY A 11 -15.11 1.94 -21.49
C GLY A 11 -14.30 1.44 -20.31
N LEU A 12 -14.25 0.12 -20.10
CA LEU A 12 -13.48 -0.53 -19.03
C LEU A 12 -11.96 -0.32 -19.23
N VAL A 13 -11.46 -0.49 -20.44
CA VAL A 13 -10.04 -0.28 -20.79
C VAL A 13 -9.64 1.19 -20.64
N LYS A 14 -10.48 2.13 -21.05
CA LYS A 14 -10.24 3.58 -20.86
C LYS A 14 -10.25 3.96 -19.39
N GLY A 15 -11.19 3.44 -18.59
CA GLY A 15 -11.26 3.67 -17.14
C GLY A 15 -10.03 3.15 -16.41
N THR A 16 -9.56 1.95 -16.74
CA THR A 16 -8.34 1.36 -16.18
C THR A 16 -7.10 2.18 -16.54
N PHE A 17 -6.97 2.60 -17.80
CA PHE A 17 -5.82 3.41 -18.24
C PHE A 17 -5.80 4.78 -17.57
N MET A 18 -6.94 5.44 -17.39
CA MET A 18 -7.04 6.71 -16.69
C MET A 18 -6.71 6.57 -15.21
N LEU A 19 -7.20 5.51 -14.56
CA LEU A 19 -6.87 5.20 -13.17
C LEU A 19 -5.35 5.04 -12.97
N GLU A 20 -4.70 4.28 -13.83
CA GLU A 20 -3.25 4.04 -13.75
C GLU A 20 -2.43 5.29 -14.05
N LYS A 21 -2.85 6.13 -14.99
CA LYS A 21 -2.18 7.38 -15.31
C LYS A 21 -2.26 8.37 -14.16
N ASN A 22 -3.45 8.58 -13.61
CA ASN A 22 -3.68 9.52 -12.51
C ASN A 22 -3.00 9.04 -11.23
N PHE A 23 -2.90 7.74 -11.01
CA PHE A 23 -2.25 7.16 -9.83
C PHE A 23 -0.83 7.67 -9.60
N ASN A 24 0.00 7.71 -10.65
CA ASN A 24 1.42 8.13 -10.52
C ASN A 24 1.58 9.57 -10.03
N GLU A 25 0.83 10.50 -10.63
CA GLU A 25 0.93 11.92 -10.27
C GLU A 25 0.52 12.18 -8.83
N HIS A 26 -0.47 11.46 -8.40
CA HIS A 26 -1.11 11.68 -7.11
C HIS A 26 -0.44 10.90 -5.98
N ALA A 27 0.05 9.69 -6.25
CA ALA A 27 0.79 8.92 -5.27
C ALA A 27 2.03 9.66 -4.77
N SER A 28 2.81 10.26 -5.67
CA SER A 28 4.00 11.06 -5.29
C SER A 28 3.64 12.25 -4.39
N ARG A 29 2.51 12.90 -4.65
CA ARG A 29 2.01 14.00 -3.81
C ARG A 29 1.59 13.49 -2.43
N LEU A 30 0.94 12.34 -2.36
CA LEU A 30 0.56 11.74 -1.09
C LEU A 30 1.77 11.34 -0.25
N LEU A 31 2.86 10.82 -0.86
CA LEU A 31 4.11 10.54 -0.14
C LEU A 31 4.61 11.78 0.60
N ALA A 32 4.65 12.94 -0.06
CA ALA A 32 5.08 14.19 0.55
C ALA A 32 4.16 14.63 1.71
N ILE A 33 2.85 14.43 1.58
CA ILE A 33 1.88 14.72 2.66
C ILE A 33 2.12 13.83 3.87
N ILE A 34 2.38 12.54 3.66
CA ILE A 34 2.64 11.58 4.73
C ILE A 34 3.92 11.97 5.48
N GLU A 35 5.01 12.25 4.76
CA GLU A 35 6.29 12.67 5.36
C GLU A 35 6.16 13.92 6.23
N GLN A 36 5.30 14.85 5.85
CA GLN A 36 5.04 16.06 6.64
C GLN A 36 4.24 15.78 7.92
N ARG A 37 3.33 14.82 7.90
CA ARG A 37 2.40 14.57 9.02
C ARG A 37 2.86 13.51 9.98
N VAL A 38 3.68 12.56 9.54
CA VAL A 38 4.21 11.49 10.36
C VAL A 38 5.72 11.62 10.43
N SER A 39 6.22 12.09 11.56
CA SER A 39 7.67 12.23 11.78
C SER A 39 8.38 10.87 11.84
N HIS A 40 9.64 10.83 11.45
CA HIS A 40 10.48 9.62 11.44
C HIS A 40 9.98 8.51 10.52
N THR A 41 9.27 8.88 9.45
CA THR A 41 8.97 7.91 8.40
C THR A 41 10.24 7.48 7.68
N ALA A 42 10.35 6.18 7.48
CA ALA A 42 11.39 5.56 6.65
C ALA A 42 10.83 5.26 5.26
N TYR A 43 10.52 4.01 4.97
CA TYR A 43 9.90 3.64 3.71
C TYR A 43 8.39 3.93 3.71
N ILE A 44 7.93 4.56 2.64
CA ILE A 44 6.53 4.80 2.36
C ILE A 44 6.24 4.32 0.95
N SER A 45 5.14 3.62 0.75
CA SER A 45 4.65 3.29 -0.58
C SER A 45 3.14 3.44 -0.69
N VAL A 46 2.69 3.87 -1.86
CA VAL A 46 1.28 3.91 -2.25
C VAL A 46 1.04 2.80 -3.24
N LEU A 47 0.02 2.00 -3.01
CA LEU A 47 -0.22 0.73 -3.67
C LEU A 47 -1.56 0.73 -4.39
N LEU A 48 -1.59 0.15 -5.60
CA LEU A 48 -2.81 -0.14 -6.34
C LEU A 48 -2.85 -1.64 -6.63
N PHE A 49 -3.93 -2.29 -6.19
CA PHE A 49 -4.19 -3.69 -6.46
C PHE A 49 -5.39 -3.83 -7.39
N ASN A 50 -5.30 -4.78 -8.32
CA ASN A 50 -6.45 -5.34 -9.01
C ASN A 50 -6.81 -6.64 -8.31
N LYS A 51 -7.95 -6.65 -7.62
CA LYS A 51 -8.29 -7.69 -6.64
C LYS A 51 -7.16 -7.79 -5.59
N GLU A 52 -6.50 -8.93 -5.48
CA GLU A 52 -5.40 -9.13 -4.52
C GLU A 52 -4.01 -9.00 -5.18
N LYS A 53 -3.95 -8.76 -6.50
CA LYS A 53 -2.68 -8.64 -7.23
C LYS A 53 -2.20 -7.19 -7.25
N LEU A 54 -1.00 -6.94 -6.74
CA LEU A 54 -0.35 -5.65 -6.86
C LEU A 54 -0.05 -5.35 -8.33
N ILE A 55 -0.57 -4.24 -8.84
CA ILE A 55 -0.37 -3.80 -10.22
C ILE A 55 0.49 -2.54 -10.33
N LYS A 56 0.53 -1.74 -9.26
CA LYS A 56 1.32 -0.51 -9.22
C LYS A 56 1.77 -0.18 -7.81
N SER A 57 2.99 0.33 -7.69
CA SER A 57 3.53 0.87 -6.45
C SER A 57 4.37 2.10 -6.75
N ILE A 58 4.14 3.17 -5.99
CA ILE A 58 4.99 4.37 -5.98
C ILE A 58 5.52 4.53 -4.56
N ASN A 59 6.81 4.70 -4.42
CA ASN A 59 7.47 4.77 -3.13
C ASN A 59 8.53 5.87 -3.07
N ASN A 60 9.02 6.17 -1.85
CA ASN A 60 10.04 7.18 -1.61
C ASN A 60 11.49 6.68 -1.79
N ASN A 61 11.66 5.47 -2.31
CA ASN A 61 12.97 4.83 -2.54
C ASN A 61 13.92 4.80 -1.32
N TYR A 62 13.37 4.67 -0.13
CA TYR A 62 14.14 4.65 1.11
C TYR A 62 15.13 3.48 1.14
N ASN A 63 16.44 3.78 1.23
CA ASN A 63 17.54 2.80 1.29
C ASN A 63 17.48 1.70 0.20
N ASN A 64 16.91 1.99 -0.96
CA ASN A 64 16.72 1.03 -2.06
C ASN A 64 15.95 -0.24 -1.66
N TRP A 65 15.10 -0.15 -0.64
CA TRP A 65 14.33 -1.28 -0.15
C TRP A 65 13.47 -1.93 -1.24
N ALA A 66 12.75 -1.11 -2.01
CA ALA A 66 11.85 -1.62 -3.05
C ALA A 66 12.60 -2.39 -4.15
N GLU A 67 13.77 -1.92 -4.56
CA GLU A 67 14.62 -2.60 -5.54
C GLU A 67 15.12 -3.93 -5.00
N SER A 68 15.68 -3.94 -3.78
CA SER A 68 16.14 -5.14 -3.10
C SER A 68 15.03 -6.19 -2.93
N TYR A 69 13.82 -5.72 -2.65
CA TYR A 69 12.65 -6.56 -2.49
C TYR A 69 12.20 -7.21 -3.81
N ASN A 70 12.24 -6.46 -4.92
CA ASN A 70 11.88 -6.95 -6.24
C ASN A 70 12.94 -7.88 -6.84
N GLU A 71 14.22 -7.56 -6.67
CA GLU A 71 15.33 -8.35 -7.19
C GLU A 71 15.36 -9.79 -6.65
N GLU A 72 14.89 -10.01 -5.43
CA GLU A 72 14.89 -11.32 -4.80
C GLU A 72 13.55 -12.08 -4.92
N ASP A 73 12.65 -11.61 -5.78
CA ASP A 73 11.32 -12.22 -6.02
C ASP A 73 10.46 -12.42 -4.75
N MET A 74 10.75 -11.63 -3.71
CA MET A 74 10.01 -11.66 -2.43
C MET A 74 8.63 -11.02 -2.52
N SER A 75 8.29 -10.42 -3.66
CA SER A 75 7.02 -9.72 -3.86
C SER A 75 5.81 -10.66 -3.93
N HIS A 76 6.01 -11.93 -4.30
CA HIS A 76 4.94 -12.90 -4.44
C HIS A 76 4.47 -13.47 -3.10
N ASP A 77 5.36 -13.55 -2.11
CA ASP A 77 5.08 -14.13 -0.78
C ASP A 77 4.99 -13.07 0.31
N ASN A 78 4.42 -11.91 -0.02
CA ASN A 78 4.32 -10.82 0.93
C ASN A 78 3.24 -11.08 1.98
N ILE A 79 3.65 -11.60 3.12
CA ILE A 79 2.79 -11.89 4.28
C ILE A 79 1.99 -10.66 4.74
N PHE A 80 2.54 -9.45 4.61
CA PHE A 80 1.86 -8.21 4.99
C PHE A 80 0.64 -7.95 4.10
N TYR A 81 0.76 -8.20 2.79
CA TYR A 81 -0.34 -8.05 1.85
C TYR A 81 -1.39 -9.14 2.02
N GLU A 82 -0.96 -10.40 2.18
CA GLU A 82 -1.88 -11.51 2.40
C GLU A 82 -2.77 -11.29 3.63
N ILE A 83 -2.18 -10.95 4.76
CA ILE A 83 -2.92 -10.70 6.00
C ILE A 83 -3.81 -9.45 5.87
N SER A 84 -3.33 -8.41 5.22
CA SER A 84 -4.10 -7.18 5.01
C SER A 84 -5.34 -7.43 4.15
N HIS A 85 -5.20 -8.17 3.04
CA HIS A 85 -6.34 -8.55 2.20
C HIS A 85 -7.32 -9.48 2.93
N ARG A 86 -6.83 -10.40 3.75
CA ARG A 86 -7.68 -11.26 4.58
C ARG A 86 -8.51 -10.45 5.59
N LYS A 87 -7.93 -9.42 6.19
CA LYS A 87 -8.64 -8.48 7.07
C LYS A 87 -9.65 -7.65 6.28
N LEU A 88 -9.29 -7.20 5.08
CA LEU A 88 -10.15 -6.37 4.24
C LEU A 88 -11.43 -7.10 3.81
N LYS A 89 -11.42 -8.42 3.65
CA LYS A 89 -12.63 -9.23 3.38
C LYS A 89 -13.71 -9.11 4.47
N LYS A 90 -13.36 -8.61 5.65
CA LYS A 90 -14.24 -8.51 6.82
C LYS A 90 -14.58 -7.06 7.22
N SER A 91 -14.03 -6.08 6.52
CA SER A 91 -14.18 -4.66 6.86
C SER A 91 -13.94 -3.78 5.63
N ASP A 92 -14.41 -2.53 5.67
CA ASP A 92 -14.20 -1.56 4.58
C ASP A 92 -12.75 -1.09 4.49
N GLN A 93 -12.02 -1.16 5.60
CA GLN A 93 -10.60 -0.79 5.68
C GLN A 93 -9.85 -1.80 6.54
N ALA A 94 -8.69 -2.22 6.11
CA ALA A 94 -7.79 -3.09 6.86
C ALA A 94 -6.57 -2.31 7.34
N LEU A 95 -6.20 -2.53 8.62
CA LEU A 95 -4.90 -2.14 9.17
C LEU A 95 -4.15 -3.40 9.57
N CYS A 96 -2.91 -3.49 9.11
CA CYS A 96 -2.01 -4.57 9.45
C CYS A 96 -0.72 -4.01 10.04
N PHE A 97 -0.54 -4.14 11.35
CA PHE A 97 0.69 -3.74 12.05
C PHE A 97 1.72 -4.86 11.90
N TRP A 98 2.84 -4.57 11.27
CA TRP A 98 3.81 -5.59 10.90
C TRP A 98 4.44 -6.30 12.10
N ASN A 99 4.70 -5.57 13.18
CA ASN A 99 5.28 -6.14 14.41
C ASN A 99 4.32 -7.11 15.16
N SER A 100 3.04 -7.11 14.81
CA SER A 100 2.05 -8.01 15.41
C SER A 100 1.73 -9.24 14.54
N ILE A 101 2.41 -9.40 13.40
CA ILE A 101 2.22 -10.56 12.53
C ILE A 101 3.01 -11.75 13.08
N PRO A 102 2.37 -12.89 13.35
CA PRO A 102 3.08 -14.08 13.74
C PRO A 102 3.89 -14.64 12.57
N HIS A 103 5.15 -14.97 12.82
CA HIS A 103 6.00 -15.64 11.84
C HIS A 103 5.65 -17.12 11.79
N THR A 104 4.91 -17.52 10.77
CA THR A 104 4.42 -18.89 10.58
C THR A 104 5.23 -19.67 9.56
N SER A 105 6.11 -19.00 8.81
CA SER A 105 6.99 -19.61 7.81
C SER A 105 8.39 -19.03 7.88
N LYS A 106 9.34 -19.73 7.25
CA LYS A 106 10.72 -19.25 7.12
C LYS A 106 10.77 -17.97 6.28
N GLU A 107 10.00 -17.92 5.21
CA GLU A 107 9.92 -16.78 4.30
C GLU A 107 9.40 -15.53 5.02
N SER A 108 8.39 -15.66 5.87
CA SER A 108 7.87 -14.53 6.65
C SER A 108 8.88 -13.98 7.65
N LEU A 109 9.67 -14.85 8.26
CA LEU A 109 10.75 -14.45 9.16
C LEU A 109 11.88 -13.74 8.40
N GLU A 110 12.30 -14.26 7.25
CA GLU A 110 13.33 -13.66 6.41
C GLU A 110 12.95 -12.26 5.94
N ILE A 111 11.69 -12.03 5.54
CA ILE A 111 11.19 -10.70 5.18
C ILE A 111 11.29 -9.74 6.37
N ASP A 112 10.90 -10.18 7.56
CA ASP A 112 10.93 -9.35 8.76
C ASP A 112 12.35 -9.02 9.21
N GLU A 113 13.25 -9.98 9.23
CA GLU A 113 14.68 -9.75 9.51
C GLU A 113 15.33 -8.81 8.49
N ARG A 114 14.96 -8.96 7.22
CA ARG A 114 15.49 -8.14 6.14
C ARG A 114 15.05 -6.69 6.26
N ARG A 115 13.76 -6.42 6.51
CA ARG A 115 13.27 -5.04 6.68
C ARG A 115 14.02 -4.29 7.78
N ILE A 116 14.33 -4.96 8.89
CA ILE A 116 15.10 -4.39 9.98
C ILE A 116 16.53 -4.01 9.54
N LYS A 117 17.17 -4.85 8.72
CA LYS A 117 18.50 -4.53 8.15
C LYS A 117 18.48 -3.30 7.25
N PHE A 118 17.36 -3.01 6.60
CA PHE A 118 17.17 -1.80 5.80
C PHE A 118 16.72 -0.57 6.62
N GLY A 119 16.58 -0.71 7.93
CA GLY A 119 16.17 0.40 8.81
C GLY A 119 14.64 0.60 8.86
N LEU A 120 13.85 -0.41 8.53
CA LEU A 120 12.39 -0.37 8.56
C LEU A 120 11.89 -1.06 9.83
N TYR A 121 11.65 -0.29 10.89
CA TYR A 121 11.37 -0.84 12.21
C TYR A 121 9.88 -1.07 12.47
N ASN A 122 9.11 0.00 12.58
CA ASN A 122 7.67 -0.12 12.81
C ASN A 122 6.95 -0.01 11.47
N GLY A 123 6.13 -0.98 11.14
CA GLY A 123 5.46 -1.01 9.86
C GLY A 123 3.96 -1.19 9.97
N VAL A 124 3.23 -0.55 9.06
CA VAL A 124 1.79 -0.70 8.93
C VAL A 124 1.38 -0.70 7.45
N THR A 125 0.50 -1.60 7.10
CA THR A 125 -0.21 -1.60 5.81
C THR A 125 -1.65 -1.19 6.05
N ILE A 126 -2.14 -0.21 5.29
CA ILE A 126 -3.53 0.22 5.25
C ILE A 126 -4.08 -0.14 3.88
N LEU A 127 -5.16 -0.90 3.81
CA LEU A 127 -5.86 -1.22 2.57
C LEU A 127 -7.31 -0.75 2.64
N GLU A 128 -7.85 -0.33 1.49
CA GLU A 128 -9.25 0.08 1.35
C GLU A 128 -9.77 -0.26 -0.04
N HIS A 129 -10.98 -0.83 -0.12
CA HIS A 129 -11.63 -1.05 -1.41
C HIS A 129 -12.04 0.29 -2.04
N VAL A 130 -11.72 0.44 -3.32
CA VAL A 130 -12.22 1.53 -4.15
C VAL A 130 -13.54 1.11 -4.80
N ASN A 131 -13.55 -0.08 -5.34
CA ASN A 131 -14.67 -0.76 -5.96
C ASN A 131 -14.45 -2.27 -5.93
N GLU A 132 -15.29 -3.04 -6.60
CA GLU A 132 -15.19 -4.51 -6.64
C GLU A 132 -13.88 -5.02 -7.27
N GLN A 133 -13.23 -4.22 -8.09
CA GLN A 133 -12.03 -4.58 -8.84
C GLN A 133 -10.75 -4.06 -8.19
N TYR A 134 -10.75 -2.83 -7.66
CA TYR A 134 -9.56 -2.15 -7.20
C TYR A 134 -9.52 -1.95 -5.69
N THR A 135 -8.33 -2.14 -5.14
CA THR A 135 -7.98 -1.83 -3.76
C THR A 135 -6.79 -0.87 -3.75
N LEU A 136 -6.89 0.16 -2.94
CA LEU A 136 -5.79 1.08 -2.66
C LEU A 136 -5.13 0.72 -1.36
N GLY A 137 -3.83 0.99 -1.27
CA GLY A 137 -3.06 0.75 -0.07
C GLY A 137 -1.96 1.76 0.17
N ILE A 138 -1.55 1.81 1.42
CA ILE A 138 -0.39 2.57 1.87
C ILE A 138 0.42 1.69 2.80
N ASN A 139 1.72 1.56 2.54
CA ASN A 139 2.68 1.09 3.51
C ASN A 139 3.39 2.27 4.14
N LEU A 140 3.49 2.28 5.45
CA LEU A 140 4.30 3.22 6.20
C LEU A 140 5.20 2.45 7.15
N THR A 141 6.46 2.88 7.23
CA THR A 141 7.41 2.39 8.22
C THR A 141 8.08 3.55 8.93
N SER A 142 8.59 3.32 10.11
CA SER A 142 9.43 4.28 10.82
C SER A 142 10.89 3.85 10.84
N ASP A 143 11.78 4.81 11.11
CA ASP A 143 13.13 4.52 11.58
C ASP A 143 13.13 4.00 13.03
N ASN A 144 14.30 3.74 13.58
CA ASN A 144 14.47 3.22 14.95
C ASN A 144 14.41 4.29 16.06
N ILE A 145 14.18 5.55 15.72
CA ILE A 145 14.20 6.67 16.67
C ILE A 145 12.88 6.78 17.40
N VAL A 146 11.78 6.52 16.68
CA VAL A 146 10.43 6.67 17.23
C VAL A 146 9.94 5.39 17.90
N ASN A 147 9.30 5.54 19.06
CA ASN A 147 8.64 4.43 19.73
C ASN A 147 7.45 3.91 18.92
N GLU A 148 7.23 2.61 18.95
CA GLU A 148 6.15 1.90 18.22
C GLU A 148 4.78 2.51 18.49
N ASP A 149 4.42 2.72 19.75
CA ASP A 149 3.10 3.26 20.12
C ASP A 149 2.89 4.68 19.61
N VAL A 150 3.92 5.50 19.64
CA VAL A 150 3.88 6.88 19.12
C VAL A 150 3.70 6.86 17.61
N PHE A 151 4.43 6.01 16.89
CA PHE A 151 4.31 5.89 15.44
C PHE A 151 2.91 5.42 15.04
N TYR A 152 2.43 4.32 15.61
CA TYR A 152 1.11 3.76 15.27
C TYR A 152 -0.03 4.72 15.63
N SER A 153 0.07 5.42 16.76
CA SER A 153 -0.92 6.43 17.12
C SER A 153 -1.03 7.54 16.07
N LYS A 154 0.10 8.04 15.56
CA LYS A 154 0.12 9.06 14.50
C LYS A 154 -0.48 8.52 13.19
N VAL A 155 -0.17 7.29 12.82
CA VAL A 155 -0.74 6.66 11.62
C VAL A 155 -2.25 6.50 11.76
N ILE A 156 -2.73 6.00 12.89
CA ILE A 156 -4.16 5.80 13.15
C ILE A 156 -4.92 7.13 13.09
N LEU A 157 -4.38 8.19 13.69
CA LEU A 157 -5.00 9.52 13.69
C LEU A 157 -5.11 10.12 12.28
N ASN A 158 -4.14 9.87 11.42
CA ASN A 158 -4.08 10.42 10.07
C ASN A 158 -4.68 9.52 8.98
N ARG A 159 -4.98 8.26 9.27
CA ARG A 159 -5.36 7.25 8.28
C ARG A 159 -6.52 7.66 7.36
N LYS A 160 -7.59 8.22 7.96
CA LYS A 160 -8.76 8.70 7.20
C LYS A 160 -8.39 9.81 6.24
N SER A 161 -7.57 10.74 6.70
CA SER A 161 -7.09 11.85 5.88
C SER A 161 -6.24 11.34 4.71
N PHE A 162 -5.33 10.42 4.95
CA PHE A 162 -4.50 9.83 3.89
C PHE A 162 -5.34 9.10 2.85
N MET A 163 -6.27 8.27 3.26
CA MET A 163 -7.14 7.55 2.34
C MET A 163 -8.09 8.48 1.59
N THR A 164 -8.58 9.54 2.24
CA THR A 164 -9.39 10.57 1.57
C THR A 164 -8.61 11.32 0.50
N GLU A 165 -7.37 11.73 0.79
CA GLU A 165 -6.49 12.34 -0.21
C GLU A 165 -6.22 11.36 -1.36
N LEU A 166 -5.93 10.11 -1.06
CA LEU A 166 -5.69 9.09 -2.08
C LEU A 166 -6.91 8.89 -2.99
N ARG A 167 -8.11 8.86 -2.44
CA ARG A 167 -9.37 8.73 -3.22
C ARG A 167 -9.66 9.95 -4.08
N LYS A 168 -9.51 11.16 -3.56
CA LYS A 168 -9.67 12.40 -4.34
C LYS A 168 -8.77 12.43 -5.57
N LEU A 169 -7.62 11.84 -5.42
CA LEU A 169 -6.59 11.83 -6.43
C LEU A 169 -6.87 10.85 -7.58
N LEU A 170 -7.71 9.87 -7.36
CA LEU A 170 -8.12 8.91 -8.39
C LEU A 170 -9.36 9.35 -9.15
N ASP A 171 -9.96 10.49 -8.76
CA ASP A 171 -11.15 11.10 -9.38
C ASP A 171 -12.24 10.05 -9.68
N ILE A 172 -12.43 9.16 -8.70
CA ILE A 172 -13.45 8.13 -8.75
C ILE A 172 -14.75 8.77 -8.21
N ASN A 173 -15.45 9.44 -9.10
CA ASN A 173 -16.83 9.88 -8.88
C ASN A 173 -17.80 8.72 -9.10
#